data_901333cce9dde65b0d55babdc989d063
#
_entry.id   901333cce9dde65b0d55babdc989d063
#
_cell.length_a   1.000
_cell.length_b   1.000
_cell.length_c   1.000
_cell.angle_alpha   90.00
_cell.angle_beta   90.00
_cell.angle_gamma   90.00
#
_symmetry.space_group_name_H-M   'P 1'
#
loop_
_entity.id
_entity.type
_entity.pdbx_description
1 polymer ?
#
loop_
_entity_poly.entity_id
_entity_poly.type
_entity_poly.pdbx_seq_one_letter_code
_entity_poly.pdbx_strand_id
1 'polypeptide(L)'
;MDYKTSGVDIEKGKAFVEHLKIMAPKIGGFNGMYPLPKGYERPVLVSGADGVGTKMNICRIAFDYTTIGIDLVAMCVNDVICSGAKPLYFLDYISTKNINSSVNEIVSGIVKGCEIAGMDLLGGETAEHFRQSDYDVAGFCTGIVEKYEIVNGSSIRAGDVVIGIESSGLHSNGYTLINDMLGKNKIFYKEMPELLTPTTIYSPVIQKLLDEVPILGMAHITGGGIPENLPRCLPKDKGLSVNVDYNSWERPELFDKIQKAGDITEEEMRNVFNLGIGFCLIVPPDVVEYTQALIGMKSWVIGVVE
;
A
#
# COMPACT_ATOMS: atom_id res chain seq x y z
N MET A 1 40.04 -6.18 19.14
CA MET A 1 38.73 -5.70 18.68
C MET A 1 38.69 -5.90 17.18
N ASP A 2 37.66 -6.54 16.68
CA ASP A 2 37.36 -6.64 15.25
C ASP A 2 35.91 -6.25 14.97
N TYR A 3 35.57 -6.09 13.70
CA TYR A 3 34.26 -5.58 13.29
C TYR A 3 33.14 -6.57 13.66
N LYS A 4 33.44 -7.88 13.65
CA LYS A 4 32.51 -8.94 14.01
C LYS A 4 32.18 -8.93 15.51
N THR A 5 33.18 -8.74 16.37
CA THR A 5 32.96 -8.60 17.82
C THR A 5 32.30 -7.29 18.21
N SER A 6 32.29 -6.30 17.30
CA SER A 6 31.55 -5.02 17.45
C SER A 6 30.12 -5.08 16.94
N GLY A 7 29.66 -6.25 16.44
CA GLY A 7 28.25 -6.49 16.09
C GLY A 7 27.92 -6.52 14.58
N VAL A 8 28.92 -6.40 13.69
CA VAL A 8 28.69 -6.43 12.23
C VAL A 8 29.43 -7.62 11.60
N ASP A 9 28.69 -8.55 10.99
CA ASP A 9 29.24 -9.72 10.29
C ASP A 9 29.20 -9.51 8.75
N ILE A 10 30.33 -9.06 8.20
CA ILE A 10 30.48 -8.77 6.75
C ILE A 10 30.16 -10.00 5.88
N GLU A 11 30.49 -11.23 6.32
CA GLU A 11 30.24 -12.43 5.53
C GLU A 11 28.74 -12.75 5.45
N LYS A 12 27.98 -12.51 6.51
CA LYS A 12 26.50 -12.60 6.47
C LYS A 12 25.91 -11.58 5.50
N GLY A 13 26.39 -10.34 5.54
CA GLY A 13 25.95 -9.30 4.61
C GLY A 13 26.20 -9.70 3.15
N LYS A 14 27.40 -10.23 2.83
CA LYS A 14 27.71 -10.73 1.48
C LYS A 14 26.80 -11.87 1.05
N ALA A 15 26.59 -12.88 1.91
CA ALA A 15 25.71 -14.00 1.60
C ALA A 15 24.26 -13.55 1.36
N PHE A 16 23.79 -12.56 2.13
CA PHE A 16 22.50 -11.95 1.94
C PHE A 16 22.38 -11.24 0.57
N VAL A 17 23.38 -10.43 0.19
CA VAL A 17 23.40 -9.74 -1.12
C VAL A 17 23.43 -10.74 -2.29
N GLU A 18 24.18 -11.84 -2.20
CA GLU A 18 24.17 -12.87 -3.23
C GLU A 18 22.80 -13.56 -3.34
N HIS A 19 22.11 -13.80 -2.22
CA HIS A 19 20.74 -14.31 -2.23
C HIS A 19 19.76 -13.33 -2.88
N LEU A 20 19.89 -12.04 -2.57
CA LEU A 20 19.11 -10.96 -3.19
C LEU A 20 19.24 -10.90 -4.71
N LYS A 21 20.46 -11.02 -5.23
CA LYS A 21 20.72 -11.01 -6.68
C LYS A 21 20.06 -12.17 -7.42
N ILE A 22 19.85 -13.31 -6.75
CA ILE A 22 19.13 -14.45 -7.33
C ILE A 22 17.63 -14.11 -7.43
N MET A 23 17.05 -13.52 -6.40
CA MET A 23 15.63 -13.18 -6.35
C MET A 23 15.27 -11.95 -7.20
N ALA A 24 16.18 -10.97 -7.27
CA ALA A 24 15.99 -9.72 -8.00
C ALA A 24 17.23 -9.41 -8.88
N PRO A 25 17.33 -10.05 -10.06
CA PRO A 25 18.53 -9.98 -10.89
C PRO A 25 18.83 -8.60 -11.50
N LYS A 26 17.91 -7.64 -11.37
CA LYS A 26 18.11 -6.24 -11.80
C LYS A 26 18.77 -5.36 -10.76
N ILE A 27 19.01 -5.87 -9.54
CA ILE A 27 19.75 -5.14 -8.51
C ILE A 27 21.17 -4.86 -8.97
N GLY A 28 21.56 -3.58 -8.98
CA GLY A 28 22.88 -3.11 -9.35
C GLY A 28 23.95 -3.33 -8.28
N GLY A 29 25.18 -2.88 -8.56
CA GLY A 29 26.30 -2.95 -7.60
C GLY A 29 26.23 -1.84 -6.55
N PHE A 30 26.36 -0.57 -6.98
CA PHE A 30 26.28 0.62 -6.12
C PHE A 30 24.97 1.39 -6.31
N ASN A 31 24.35 1.25 -7.48
CA ASN A 31 23.14 1.95 -7.84
C ASN A 31 22.28 1.09 -8.77
N GLY A 32 20.99 1.39 -8.81
CA GLY A 32 20.08 0.87 -9.80
C GLY A 32 20.01 1.81 -11.01
N MET A 33 20.03 1.26 -12.21
CA MET A 33 19.82 2.01 -13.45
C MET A 33 18.55 1.50 -14.13
N TYR A 34 17.64 2.42 -14.40
CA TYR A 34 16.38 2.10 -15.07
C TYR A 34 16.27 2.93 -16.36
N PRO A 35 16.22 2.31 -17.54
CA PRO A 35 16.06 3.04 -18.78
C PRO A 35 14.64 3.61 -18.84
N LEU A 36 14.50 4.88 -19.20
CA LEU A 36 13.17 5.45 -19.41
C LEU A 36 12.45 4.69 -20.52
N PRO A 37 11.19 4.25 -20.29
CA PRO A 37 10.39 3.61 -21.32
C PRO A 37 10.20 4.52 -22.53
N LYS A 38 10.12 3.91 -23.72
CA LYS A 38 9.82 4.63 -24.97
C LYS A 38 8.30 4.81 -25.11
N GLY A 39 7.88 5.74 -25.97
CA GLY A 39 6.49 5.96 -26.31
C GLY A 39 5.83 7.13 -25.57
N TYR A 40 6.51 7.78 -24.65
CA TYR A 40 6.06 9.00 -23.99
C TYR A 40 6.56 10.24 -24.73
N GLU A 41 5.72 11.24 -24.92
CA GLU A 41 6.09 12.53 -25.51
C GLU A 41 6.56 13.52 -24.43
N ARG A 42 5.86 13.55 -23.32
CA ARG A 42 6.13 14.44 -22.17
C ARG A 42 6.03 13.65 -20.86
N PRO A 43 6.95 12.71 -20.62
CA PRO A 43 6.91 11.85 -19.46
C PRO A 43 7.04 12.64 -18.15
N VAL A 44 6.25 12.27 -17.16
CA VAL A 44 6.35 12.75 -15.78
C VAL A 44 6.63 11.53 -14.89
N LEU A 45 7.69 11.62 -14.09
CA LEU A 45 7.97 10.63 -13.05
C LEU A 45 7.17 10.97 -11.80
N VAL A 46 6.53 9.95 -11.23
CA VAL A 46 5.76 10.04 -10.00
C VAL A 46 6.42 9.15 -8.97
N SER A 47 6.73 9.67 -7.80
CA SER A 47 7.37 8.90 -6.73
C SER A 47 6.60 9.02 -5.43
N GLY A 48 6.50 7.90 -4.71
CA GLY A 48 5.95 7.79 -3.38
C GLY A 48 6.92 7.05 -2.46
N ALA A 49 6.91 7.42 -1.18
CA ALA A 49 7.68 6.74 -0.14
C ALA A 49 6.79 6.49 1.06
N ASP A 50 6.84 5.28 1.59
CA ASP A 50 6.04 4.90 2.76
C ASP A 50 6.72 3.76 3.54
N GLY A 51 6.18 3.42 4.70
CA GLY A 51 6.54 2.28 5.53
C GLY A 51 5.33 1.41 5.83
N VAL A 52 5.50 0.44 6.71
CA VAL A 52 4.41 -0.44 7.18
C VAL A 52 3.91 -0.06 8.57
N GLY A 53 4.50 0.97 9.16
CA GLY A 53 4.15 1.46 10.48
C GLY A 53 4.18 0.35 11.54
N THR A 54 3.26 0.46 12.47
CA THR A 54 3.17 -0.43 13.64
C THR A 54 2.57 -1.82 13.34
N LYS A 55 2.21 -2.13 12.07
CA LYS A 55 1.88 -3.50 11.63
C LYS A 55 3.07 -4.45 11.86
N MET A 56 4.30 -3.95 11.78
CA MET A 56 5.52 -4.71 12.09
C MET A 56 5.46 -5.40 13.47
N ASN A 57 4.81 -4.79 14.47
CA ASN A 57 4.65 -5.40 15.79
C ASN A 57 3.81 -6.69 15.75
N ILE A 58 2.83 -6.78 14.84
CA ILE A 58 2.02 -7.98 14.68
C ILE A 58 2.88 -9.11 14.12
N CYS A 59 3.74 -8.80 13.13
CA CYS A 59 4.69 -9.77 12.58
C CYS A 59 5.60 -10.33 13.68
N ARG A 60 6.07 -9.49 14.60
CA ARG A 60 6.88 -9.90 15.74
C ARG A 60 6.12 -10.81 16.71
N ILE A 61 4.85 -10.49 17.01
CA ILE A 61 3.99 -11.30 17.89
C ILE A 61 3.70 -12.66 17.26
N ALA A 62 3.48 -12.68 15.95
CA ALA A 62 3.20 -13.88 15.18
C ALA A 62 4.45 -14.71 14.85
N PHE A 63 5.64 -14.12 14.92
CA PHE A 63 6.89 -14.68 14.37
C PHE A 63 6.79 -14.98 12.86
N ASP A 64 6.08 -14.13 12.11
CA ASP A 64 5.84 -14.28 10.68
C ASP A 64 6.03 -12.91 10.00
N TYR A 65 7.02 -12.83 9.11
CA TYR A 65 7.35 -11.63 8.35
C TYR A 65 7.13 -11.82 6.85
N THR A 66 6.50 -12.92 6.43
CA THR A 66 6.38 -13.32 5.03
C THR A 66 5.54 -12.36 4.19
N THR A 67 4.59 -11.66 4.79
CA THR A 67 3.65 -10.77 4.08
C THR A 67 4.00 -9.29 4.18
N ILE A 68 4.78 -8.88 5.17
CA ILE A 68 5.02 -7.45 5.47
C ILE A 68 5.76 -6.72 4.33
N GLY A 69 6.57 -7.43 3.55
CA GLY A 69 7.22 -6.88 2.36
C GLY A 69 6.21 -6.57 1.26
N ILE A 70 5.13 -7.35 1.13
CA ILE A 70 4.01 -7.04 0.21
C ILE A 70 3.30 -5.77 0.66
N ASP A 71 3.06 -5.63 1.97
CA ASP A 71 2.49 -4.40 2.53
C ASP A 71 3.34 -3.18 2.19
N LEU A 72 4.65 -3.26 2.35
CA LEU A 72 5.57 -2.15 2.06
C LEU A 72 5.45 -1.70 0.60
N VAL A 73 5.45 -2.65 -0.33
CA VAL A 73 5.28 -2.35 -1.76
C VAL A 73 3.90 -1.76 -2.04
N ALA A 74 2.85 -2.34 -1.45
CA ALA A 74 1.48 -1.90 -1.65
C ALA A 74 1.26 -0.45 -1.18
N MET A 75 1.77 -0.08 0.00
CA MET A 75 1.63 1.27 0.53
C MET A 75 2.23 2.31 -0.42
N CYS A 76 3.40 2.03 -1.00
CA CYS A 76 4.06 2.94 -1.93
C CYS A 76 3.40 2.95 -3.32
N VAL A 77 3.13 1.77 -3.90
CA VAL A 77 2.65 1.68 -5.29
C VAL A 77 1.21 2.15 -5.43
N ASN A 78 0.36 1.89 -4.43
CA ASN A 78 -1.04 2.32 -4.48
C ASN A 78 -1.17 3.85 -4.46
N ASP A 79 -0.26 4.55 -3.80
CA ASP A 79 -0.20 6.02 -3.85
C ASP A 79 0.27 6.52 -5.23
N VAL A 80 1.30 5.89 -5.80
CA VAL A 80 1.85 6.27 -7.11
C VAL A 80 0.81 6.12 -8.21
N ILE A 81 0.04 5.03 -8.22
CA ILE A 81 -0.99 4.80 -9.23
C ILE A 81 -2.19 5.74 -9.14
N CYS A 82 -2.42 6.41 -8.00
CA CYS A 82 -3.49 7.39 -7.85
C CYS A 82 -3.40 8.56 -8.85
N SER A 83 -2.21 8.81 -9.39
CA SER A 83 -2.00 9.82 -10.44
C SER A 83 -2.11 9.27 -11.86
N GLY A 84 -2.47 8.01 -12.06
CA GLY A 84 -2.47 7.32 -13.36
C GLY A 84 -1.10 6.80 -13.78
N ALA A 85 -0.09 6.88 -12.92
CA ALA A 85 1.27 6.46 -13.25
C ALA A 85 1.38 4.93 -13.34
N LYS A 86 2.13 4.45 -14.35
CA LYS A 86 2.56 3.07 -14.45
C LYS A 86 3.78 2.85 -13.57
N PRO A 87 3.76 1.91 -12.61
CA PRO A 87 4.92 1.60 -11.78
C PRO A 87 6.11 1.14 -12.63
N LEU A 88 7.31 1.58 -12.28
CA LEU A 88 8.55 1.24 -12.98
C LEU A 88 9.47 0.41 -12.10
N TYR A 89 9.84 0.95 -10.94
CA TYR A 89 10.78 0.29 -10.03
C TYR A 89 10.53 0.67 -8.57
N PHE A 90 11.07 -0.16 -7.72
CA PHE A 90 11.05 -0.04 -6.26
C PHE A 90 12.45 -0.04 -5.70
N LEU A 91 12.64 0.70 -4.61
CA LEU A 91 13.82 0.66 -3.74
C LEU A 91 13.33 0.45 -2.30
N ASP A 92 14.11 -0.28 -1.50
CA ASP A 92 13.80 -0.50 -0.09
C ASP A 92 14.94 -0.05 0.84
N TYR A 93 14.59 0.23 2.08
CA TYR A 93 15.53 0.40 3.18
C TYR A 93 15.07 -0.44 4.37
N ILE A 94 15.92 -1.33 4.83
CA ILE A 94 15.64 -2.18 5.98
C ILE A 94 16.66 -1.87 7.08
N SER A 95 16.19 -1.43 8.24
CA SER A 95 16.99 -1.26 9.45
C SER A 95 16.69 -2.40 10.41
N THR A 96 17.72 -3.08 10.90
CA THR A 96 17.57 -4.24 11.78
C THR A 96 18.70 -4.31 12.79
N LYS A 97 18.49 -5.04 13.89
CA LYS A 97 19.57 -5.35 14.84
C LYS A 97 20.56 -6.36 14.26
N ASN A 98 20.05 -7.35 13.53
CA ASN A 98 20.87 -8.41 12.92
C ASN A 98 20.20 -8.90 11.63
N ILE A 99 20.99 -9.15 10.60
CA ILE A 99 20.52 -9.83 9.39
C ILE A 99 20.29 -11.32 9.75
N ASN A 100 19.05 -11.77 9.60
CA ASN A 100 18.62 -13.13 9.94
C ASN A 100 17.54 -13.63 8.94
N SER A 101 16.91 -14.79 9.22
CA SER A 101 15.85 -15.35 8.35
C SER A 101 14.65 -14.42 8.15
N SER A 102 14.28 -13.64 9.17
CA SER A 102 13.16 -12.71 9.06
C SER A 102 13.42 -11.59 8.05
N VAL A 103 14.67 -11.14 7.91
CA VAL A 103 15.06 -10.18 6.86
C VAL A 103 14.85 -10.82 5.47
N ASN A 104 15.20 -12.09 5.31
CA ASN A 104 14.96 -12.81 4.05
C ASN A 104 13.45 -12.93 3.75
N GLU A 105 12.62 -13.16 4.76
CA GLU A 105 11.16 -13.19 4.61
C GLU A 105 10.61 -11.82 4.16
N ILE A 106 11.05 -10.74 4.81
CA ILE A 106 10.68 -9.36 4.45
C ILE A 106 11.03 -9.09 2.99
N VAL A 107 12.26 -9.37 2.59
CA VAL A 107 12.72 -9.14 1.21
C VAL A 107 11.99 -10.03 0.21
N SER A 108 11.74 -11.28 0.53
CA SER A 108 10.93 -12.17 -0.33
C SER A 108 9.52 -11.60 -0.54
N GLY A 109 8.94 -11.02 0.51
CA GLY A 109 7.67 -10.28 0.43
C GLY A 109 7.76 -9.05 -0.47
N ILE A 110 8.86 -8.27 -0.40
CA ILE A 110 9.10 -7.12 -1.28
C ILE A 110 9.19 -7.56 -2.75
N VAL A 111 9.99 -8.58 -3.05
CA VAL A 111 10.10 -9.15 -4.41
C VAL A 111 8.73 -9.57 -4.91
N LYS A 112 7.96 -10.30 -4.09
CA LYS A 112 6.61 -10.73 -4.44
C LYS A 112 5.66 -9.56 -4.70
N GLY A 113 5.72 -8.52 -3.86
CA GLY A 113 4.94 -7.30 -4.05
C GLY A 113 5.30 -6.59 -5.37
N CYS A 114 6.58 -6.50 -5.71
CA CYS A 114 7.05 -5.93 -6.98
C CYS A 114 6.55 -6.74 -8.19
N GLU A 115 6.58 -8.07 -8.11
CA GLU A 115 6.02 -8.96 -9.15
C GLU A 115 4.53 -8.70 -9.36
N ILE A 116 3.74 -8.62 -8.28
CA ILE A 116 2.30 -8.34 -8.35
C ILE A 116 2.06 -6.95 -8.95
N ALA A 117 2.84 -5.95 -8.55
CA ALA A 117 2.72 -4.59 -9.05
C ALA A 117 3.17 -4.42 -10.51
N GLY A 118 3.89 -5.40 -11.08
CA GLY A 118 4.44 -5.34 -12.43
C GLY A 118 5.63 -4.37 -12.55
N MET A 119 6.45 -4.24 -11.50
CA MET A 119 7.63 -3.38 -11.44
C MET A 119 8.88 -4.13 -10.96
N ASP A 120 10.04 -3.51 -11.13
CA ASP A 120 11.32 -4.10 -10.77
C ASP A 120 11.76 -3.68 -9.36
N LEU A 121 12.26 -4.63 -8.55
CA LEU A 121 13.10 -4.28 -7.41
C LEU A 121 14.49 -3.91 -7.96
N LEU A 122 14.83 -2.63 -7.89
CA LEU A 122 16.03 -2.09 -8.55
C LEU A 122 17.23 -2.01 -7.61
N GLY A 123 17.01 -1.99 -6.32
CA GLY A 123 18.04 -1.90 -5.29
C GLY A 123 17.44 -1.60 -3.94
N GLY A 124 18.31 -1.39 -2.97
CA GLY A 124 17.93 -1.05 -1.61
C GLY A 124 19.13 -1.05 -0.68
N GLU A 125 18.89 -0.94 0.62
CA GLU A 125 19.90 -0.97 1.65
C GLU A 125 19.39 -1.77 2.87
N THR A 126 20.27 -2.60 3.43
CA THR A 126 20.01 -3.28 4.70
C THR A 126 21.07 -2.91 5.72
N ALA A 127 20.69 -2.13 6.72
CA ALA A 127 21.59 -1.60 7.73
C ALA A 127 21.42 -2.33 9.07
N GLU A 128 22.55 -2.78 9.65
CA GLU A 128 22.59 -3.33 11.01
C GLU A 128 22.82 -2.21 12.03
N HIS A 129 21.88 -2.05 12.97
CA HIS A 129 21.95 -1.08 14.07
C HIS A 129 21.82 -1.79 15.42
N PHE A 130 22.89 -1.88 16.17
CA PHE A 130 22.93 -2.62 17.45
C PHE A 130 21.93 -2.10 18.51
N ARG A 131 21.46 -0.85 18.40
CA ARG A 131 20.44 -0.26 19.28
C ARG A 131 19.01 -0.49 18.79
N GLN A 132 18.84 -1.00 17.58
CA GLN A 132 17.52 -1.31 17.04
C GLN A 132 16.93 -2.49 17.80
N SER A 133 15.71 -2.38 18.29
CA SER A 133 15.01 -3.46 18.99
C SER A 133 14.15 -4.30 18.07
N ASP A 134 13.84 -3.79 16.86
CA ASP A 134 12.95 -4.40 15.90
C ASP A 134 13.36 -4.04 14.47
N TYR A 135 12.59 -4.48 13.49
CA TYR A 135 12.75 -4.08 12.09
C TYR A 135 12.08 -2.73 11.84
N ASP A 136 12.73 -1.88 11.08
CA ASP A 136 12.12 -0.70 10.48
C ASP A 136 12.35 -0.75 8.97
N VAL A 137 11.28 -0.54 8.20
CA VAL A 137 11.31 -0.68 6.75
C VAL A 137 10.68 0.52 6.08
N ALA A 138 11.33 1.00 5.03
CA ALA A 138 10.82 2.05 4.16
C ALA A 138 10.94 1.63 2.70
N GLY A 139 9.94 1.98 1.90
CA GLY A 139 9.88 1.72 0.48
C GLY A 139 9.81 3.01 -0.32
N PHE A 140 10.31 2.96 -1.55
CA PHE A 140 10.33 4.06 -2.49
C PHE A 140 9.91 3.53 -3.86
N CYS A 141 8.71 3.88 -4.31
CA CYS A 141 8.19 3.52 -5.63
C CYS A 141 8.35 4.68 -6.59
N THR A 142 8.74 4.40 -7.83
CA THR A 142 8.72 5.36 -8.93
C THR A 142 7.94 4.79 -10.10
N GLY A 143 6.99 5.58 -10.60
CA GLY A 143 6.21 5.31 -11.80
C GLY A 143 6.36 6.42 -12.82
N ILE A 144 5.74 6.24 -13.98
CA ILE A 144 5.74 7.17 -15.11
C ILE A 144 4.32 7.36 -15.64
N VAL A 145 4.00 8.58 -16.04
CA VAL A 145 2.73 8.92 -16.69
C VAL A 145 2.98 9.97 -17.77
N GLU A 146 2.21 9.94 -18.85
CA GLU A 146 2.22 11.02 -19.82
C GLU A 146 1.57 12.28 -19.20
N LYS A 147 2.16 13.45 -19.41
CA LYS A 147 1.75 14.69 -18.73
C LYS A 147 0.26 15.02 -18.85
N TYR A 148 -0.33 14.75 -20.01
CA TYR A 148 -1.76 15.03 -20.27
C TYR A 148 -2.69 13.87 -19.86
N GLU A 149 -2.15 12.75 -19.43
CA GLU A 149 -2.89 11.59 -18.89
C GLU A 149 -2.90 11.55 -17.35
N ILE A 150 -2.28 12.55 -16.70
CA ILE A 150 -2.26 12.62 -15.24
C ILE A 150 -3.68 12.72 -14.69
N VAL A 151 -4.07 11.74 -13.89
CA VAL A 151 -5.33 11.78 -13.12
C VAL A 151 -5.13 12.68 -11.91
N ASN A 152 -5.77 13.85 -11.95
CA ASN A 152 -5.58 14.91 -10.94
C ASN A 152 -6.91 15.49 -10.40
N GLY A 153 -8.03 14.89 -10.75
CA GLY A 153 -9.34 15.30 -10.29
C GLY A 153 -9.91 16.55 -11.00
N SER A 154 -9.16 17.23 -11.87
CA SER A 154 -9.59 18.51 -12.46
C SER A 154 -10.88 18.41 -13.30
N SER A 155 -11.18 17.24 -13.83
CA SER A 155 -12.38 16.97 -14.64
C SER A 155 -13.59 16.53 -13.82
N ILE A 156 -13.44 16.29 -12.53
CA ILE A 156 -14.52 15.86 -11.63
C ILE A 156 -15.61 16.95 -11.55
N ARG A 157 -16.87 16.49 -11.55
CA ARG A 157 -18.07 17.33 -11.49
C ARG A 157 -19.10 16.71 -10.55
N ALA A 158 -20.05 17.53 -10.09
CA ALA A 158 -21.23 17.02 -9.40
C ALA A 158 -21.99 16.04 -10.30
N GLY A 159 -22.44 14.93 -9.73
CA GLY A 159 -23.06 13.80 -10.41
C GLY A 159 -22.10 12.67 -10.81
N ASP A 160 -20.79 12.86 -10.74
CA ASP A 160 -19.83 11.78 -10.94
C ASP A 160 -19.92 10.77 -9.79
N VAL A 161 -19.65 9.50 -10.10
CA VAL A 161 -19.91 8.37 -9.20
C VAL A 161 -18.63 7.87 -8.59
N VAL A 162 -18.70 7.56 -7.29
CA VAL A 162 -17.59 6.96 -6.55
C VAL A 162 -17.77 5.45 -6.47
N ILE A 163 -16.81 4.71 -7.02
CA ILE A 163 -16.73 3.26 -6.92
C ILE A 163 -15.67 2.91 -5.87
N GLY A 164 -16.05 2.17 -4.83
CA GLY A 164 -15.14 1.58 -3.87
C GLY A 164 -14.75 0.17 -4.28
N ILE A 165 -13.46 -0.16 -4.19
CA ILE A 165 -12.90 -1.49 -4.45
C ILE A 165 -12.55 -2.14 -3.12
N GLU A 166 -12.87 -3.43 -2.97
CA GLU A 166 -12.64 -4.18 -1.73
C GLU A 166 -11.20 -4.11 -1.24
N SER A 167 -11.03 -4.08 0.07
CA SER A 167 -9.76 -4.32 0.75
C SER A 167 -9.63 -5.78 1.16
N SER A 168 -8.39 -6.26 1.30
CA SER A 168 -8.09 -7.59 1.87
C SER A 168 -8.28 -7.67 3.39
N GLY A 169 -8.55 -6.55 4.05
CA GLY A 169 -8.64 -6.40 5.49
C GLY A 169 -8.22 -5.00 5.92
N LEU A 170 -7.52 -4.88 7.06
CA LEU A 170 -7.07 -3.59 7.58
C LEU A 170 -6.04 -2.89 6.69
N HIS A 171 -5.41 -3.61 5.78
CA HIS A 171 -4.21 -3.18 5.08
C HIS A 171 -3.04 -2.93 6.03
N SER A 172 -2.44 -1.73 6.01
CA SER A 172 -1.34 -1.38 6.92
C SER A 172 -1.68 -0.21 7.84
N ASN A 173 -2.96 0.08 8.04
CA ASN A 173 -3.44 1.24 8.81
C ASN A 173 -4.25 0.82 10.05
N GLY A 174 -4.29 1.70 11.05
CA GLY A 174 -4.99 1.45 12.32
C GLY A 174 -4.22 0.57 13.31
N TYR A 175 -3.02 0.11 12.98
CA TYR A 175 -2.26 -0.84 13.81
C TYR A 175 -1.76 -0.25 15.13
N THR A 176 -1.65 1.05 15.28
CA THR A 176 -1.35 1.66 16.58
C THR A 176 -2.48 1.37 17.58
N LEU A 177 -3.73 1.49 17.15
CA LEU A 177 -4.90 1.13 17.96
C LEU A 177 -4.97 -0.37 18.23
N ILE A 178 -4.72 -1.22 17.23
CA ILE A 178 -4.66 -2.67 17.36
C ILE A 178 -3.59 -3.08 18.39
N ASN A 179 -2.38 -2.51 18.34
CA ASN A 179 -1.32 -2.79 19.29
C ASN A 179 -1.69 -2.37 20.72
N ASP A 180 -2.36 -1.24 20.90
CA ASP A 180 -2.89 -0.81 22.20
C ASP A 180 -3.93 -1.80 22.75
N MET A 181 -4.83 -2.28 21.89
CA MET A 181 -5.83 -3.30 22.25
C MET A 181 -5.19 -4.64 22.64
N LEU A 182 -4.16 -5.09 21.91
CA LEU A 182 -3.38 -6.28 22.25
C LEU A 182 -2.66 -6.10 23.59
N GLY A 183 -2.04 -4.96 23.81
CA GLY A 183 -1.34 -4.63 25.06
C GLY A 183 -2.27 -4.56 26.28
N LYS A 184 -3.53 -4.19 26.07
CA LYS A 184 -4.60 -4.17 27.08
C LYS A 184 -5.37 -5.49 27.19
N ASN A 185 -5.00 -6.54 26.47
CA ASN A 185 -5.68 -7.84 26.39
C ASN A 185 -7.16 -7.74 25.98
N LYS A 186 -7.52 -6.73 25.18
CA LYS A 186 -8.87 -6.60 24.60
C LYS A 186 -9.08 -7.53 23.39
N ILE A 187 -7.99 -7.85 22.69
CA ILE A 187 -7.95 -8.82 21.58
C ILE A 187 -6.71 -9.71 21.71
N PHE A 188 -6.73 -10.85 21.05
CA PHE A 188 -5.59 -11.77 20.98
C PHE A 188 -5.30 -12.11 19.53
N TYR A 189 -4.03 -12.02 19.12
CA TYR A 189 -3.62 -12.31 17.73
C TYR A 189 -4.09 -13.70 17.24
N LYS A 190 -4.04 -14.73 18.10
CA LYS A 190 -4.47 -16.09 17.76
C LYS A 190 -5.96 -16.19 17.35
N GLU A 191 -6.77 -15.23 17.75
CA GLU A 191 -8.19 -15.15 17.42
C GLU A 191 -8.45 -14.28 16.17
N MET A 192 -7.44 -13.55 15.72
CA MET A 192 -7.51 -12.62 14.58
C MET A 192 -6.27 -12.75 13.68
N PRO A 193 -5.99 -13.94 13.11
CA PRO A 193 -4.84 -14.14 12.22
C PRO A 193 -4.91 -13.25 10.97
N GLU A 194 -6.10 -12.77 10.62
CA GLU A 194 -6.36 -11.83 9.52
C GLU A 194 -5.62 -10.50 9.68
N LEU A 195 -5.12 -10.17 10.88
CA LEU A 195 -4.26 -9.01 11.13
C LEU A 195 -2.94 -9.06 10.34
N LEU A 196 -2.50 -10.22 9.86
CA LEU A 196 -1.34 -10.36 8.97
C LEU A 196 -1.68 -10.33 7.47
N THR A 197 -2.96 -10.31 7.11
CA THR A 197 -3.35 -10.26 5.69
C THR A 197 -2.67 -9.08 5.00
N PRO A 198 -1.94 -9.32 3.90
CA PRO A 198 -1.22 -8.25 3.22
C PRO A 198 -2.17 -7.26 2.56
N THR A 199 -1.73 -6.02 2.46
CA THR A 199 -2.40 -4.96 1.72
C THR A 199 -2.57 -5.33 0.25
N THR A 200 -3.75 -5.12 -0.29
CA THR A 200 -4.03 -5.33 -1.71
C THR A 200 -3.19 -4.37 -2.57
N ILE A 201 -2.51 -4.91 -3.57
CA ILE A 201 -1.83 -4.13 -4.61
C ILE A 201 -2.82 -3.92 -5.76
N TYR A 202 -3.27 -2.69 -5.97
CA TYR A 202 -4.30 -2.36 -6.97
C TYR A 202 -3.71 -2.09 -8.37
N SER A 203 -2.39 -1.98 -8.50
CA SER A 203 -1.72 -1.64 -9.76
C SER A 203 -2.21 -2.45 -10.97
N PRO A 204 -2.35 -3.80 -10.93
CA PRO A 204 -2.79 -4.56 -12.10
C PRO A 204 -4.19 -4.17 -12.57
N VAL A 205 -5.10 -3.94 -11.63
CA VAL A 205 -6.49 -3.55 -11.93
C VAL A 205 -6.54 -2.12 -12.46
N ILE A 206 -5.86 -1.20 -11.80
CA ILE A 206 -5.87 0.22 -12.18
C ILE A 206 -5.22 0.44 -13.55
N GLN A 207 -4.08 -0.21 -13.84
CA GLN A 207 -3.45 -0.08 -15.16
C GLN A 207 -4.38 -0.56 -16.28
N LYS A 208 -5.10 -1.67 -16.07
CA LYS A 208 -6.10 -2.15 -17.04
C LYS A 208 -7.25 -1.14 -17.23
N LEU A 209 -7.75 -0.55 -16.15
CA LEU A 209 -8.85 0.40 -16.20
C LEU A 209 -8.48 1.70 -16.90
N LEU A 210 -7.25 2.19 -16.71
CA LEU A 210 -6.77 3.42 -17.35
C LEU A 210 -6.78 3.34 -18.89
N ASP A 211 -6.59 2.15 -19.45
CA ASP A 211 -6.62 1.92 -20.88
C ASP A 211 -8.08 1.86 -21.47
N GLU A 212 -9.08 1.63 -20.61
CA GLU A 212 -10.43 1.25 -21.07
C GLU A 212 -11.52 2.27 -20.67
N VAL A 213 -11.33 3.02 -19.59
CA VAL A 213 -12.36 3.90 -19.03
C VAL A 213 -11.81 5.26 -18.60
N PRO A 214 -12.59 6.33 -18.71
CA PRO A 214 -12.21 7.63 -18.19
C PRO A 214 -12.26 7.63 -16.65
N ILE A 215 -11.11 7.56 -16.01
CA ILE A 215 -10.98 7.72 -14.56
C ILE A 215 -10.69 9.19 -14.26
N LEU A 216 -11.57 9.84 -13.49
CA LEU A 216 -11.49 11.27 -13.20
C LEU A 216 -10.69 11.56 -11.92
N GLY A 217 -10.71 10.62 -10.97
CA GLY A 217 -9.99 10.73 -9.71
C GLY A 217 -9.80 9.36 -9.07
N MET A 218 -8.77 9.24 -8.25
CA MET A 218 -8.44 8.01 -7.52
C MET A 218 -7.99 8.35 -6.10
N ALA A 219 -8.30 7.46 -5.14
CA ALA A 219 -7.83 7.58 -3.78
C ALA A 219 -7.48 6.21 -3.18
N HIS A 220 -6.27 6.06 -2.67
CA HIS A 220 -5.86 4.95 -1.82
C HIS A 220 -6.36 5.22 -0.39
N ILE A 221 -7.12 4.28 0.17
CA ILE A 221 -7.73 4.45 1.49
C ILE A 221 -6.78 3.92 2.56
N THR A 222 -6.14 4.85 3.25
CA THR A 222 -5.14 4.62 4.30
C THR A 222 -5.59 5.18 5.65
N GLY A 223 -4.68 5.58 6.53
CA GLY A 223 -5.01 6.29 7.78
C GLY A 223 -5.86 7.53 7.50
N GLY A 224 -6.84 7.78 8.34
CA GLY A 224 -7.89 8.79 8.09
C GLY A 224 -9.12 8.23 7.37
N GLY A 225 -9.07 6.96 6.91
CA GLY A 225 -10.19 6.28 6.26
C GLY A 225 -10.69 6.99 4.99
N ILE A 226 -11.91 6.68 4.58
CA ILE A 226 -12.56 7.34 3.43
C ILE A 226 -12.72 8.85 3.65
N PRO A 227 -13.10 9.34 4.86
CA PRO A 227 -13.35 10.76 5.09
C PRO A 227 -12.15 11.67 4.80
N GLU A 228 -10.94 11.21 5.06
CA GLU A 228 -9.73 12.01 4.84
C GLU A 228 -9.11 11.80 3.46
N ASN A 229 -9.12 10.54 2.95
CA ASN A 229 -8.39 10.21 1.72
C ASN A 229 -9.18 10.53 0.44
N LEU A 230 -10.48 10.24 0.40
CA LEU A 230 -11.28 10.46 -0.81
C LEU A 230 -11.34 11.94 -1.23
N PRO A 231 -11.50 12.93 -0.33
CA PRO A 231 -11.49 14.34 -0.71
C PRO A 231 -10.17 14.84 -1.29
N ARG A 232 -9.05 14.12 -1.10
CA ARG A 232 -7.73 14.53 -1.63
C ARG A 232 -7.68 14.53 -3.15
N CYS A 233 -8.51 13.72 -3.82
CA CYS A 233 -8.58 13.69 -5.27
C CYS A 233 -9.60 14.70 -5.86
N LEU A 234 -10.37 15.40 -5.03
CA LEU A 234 -11.31 16.44 -5.50
C LEU A 234 -10.60 17.75 -5.83
N PRO A 235 -11.05 18.48 -6.87
CA PRO A 235 -10.51 19.79 -7.20
C PRO A 235 -10.90 20.82 -6.12
N LYS A 236 -9.89 21.44 -5.51
CA LYS A 236 -10.07 22.34 -4.35
C LYS A 236 -10.84 23.64 -4.67
N ASP A 237 -10.80 24.07 -5.92
CA ASP A 237 -11.40 25.32 -6.41
C ASP A 237 -12.88 25.21 -6.78
N LYS A 238 -13.44 24.00 -6.82
CA LYS A 238 -14.83 23.77 -7.25
C LYS A 238 -15.82 23.61 -6.09
N GLY A 239 -15.34 23.52 -4.85
CA GLY A 239 -16.21 23.34 -3.67
C GLY A 239 -16.99 22.02 -3.65
N LEU A 240 -16.48 20.99 -4.36
CA LEU A 240 -17.12 19.68 -4.43
C LEU A 240 -16.91 18.89 -3.14
N SER A 241 -17.88 18.05 -2.83
CA SER A 241 -17.83 17.08 -1.75
C SER A 241 -18.31 15.71 -2.24
N VAL A 242 -18.15 14.68 -1.42
CA VAL A 242 -18.71 13.35 -1.70
C VAL A 242 -19.62 12.94 -0.57
N ASN A 243 -20.83 12.56 -0.93
CA ASN A 243 -21.75 11.91 0.00
C ASN A 243 -21.54 10.40 -0.08
N VAL A 244 -20.96 9.81 0.98
CA VAL A 244 -20.64 8.36 1.05
C VAL A 244 -21.72 7.62 1.80
N ASP A 245 -22.32 6.62 1.16
CA ASP A 245 -23.26 5.69 1.81
C ASP A 245 -22.50 4.48 2.36
N TYR A 246 -22.26 4.48 3.66
CA TYR A 246 -21.60 3.37 4.38
C TYR A 246 -22.44 2.08 4.48
N ASN A 247 -23.69 2.07 3.99
CA ASN A 247 -24.51 0.88 3.91
C ASN A 247 -24.50 0.24 2.50
N SER A 248 -23.81 0.84 1.55
CA SER A 248 -23.75 0.35 0.17
C SER A 248 -22.88 -0.89 -0.03
N TRP A 249 -22.08 -1.26 0.97
CA TRP A 249 -21.27 -2.49 0.97
C TRP A 249 -21.35 -3.24 2.30
N GLU A 250 -21.05 -4.52 2.25
CA GLU A 250 -20.94 -5.36 3.45
C GLU A 250 -19.58 -5.15 4.12
N ARG A 251 -19.58 -4.61 5.33
CA ARG A 251 -18.38 -4.46 6.14
C ARG A 251 -17.82 -5.84 6.52
N PRO A 252 -16.53 -6.14 6.30
CA PRO A 252 -15.94 -7.39 6.75
C PRO A 252 -16.04 -7.56 8.29
N GLU A 253 -16.37 -8.77 8.72
CA GLU A 253 -16.61 -9.12 10.15
C GLU A 253 -15.45 -8.75 11.08
N LEU A 254 -14.22 -8.74 10.56
CA LEU A 254 -13.03 -8.33 11.31
C LEU A 254 -13.17 -6.93 11.92
N PHE A 255 -13.74 -5.98 11.18
CA PHE A 255 -13.94 -4.61 11.68
C PHE A 255 -14.97 -4.56 12.81
N ASP A 256 -16.03 -5.35 12.73
CA ASP A 256 -17.05 -5.42 13.78
C ASP A 256 -16.50 -6.06 15.07
N LYS A 257 -15.65 -7.10 14.91
CA LYS A 257 -14.93 -7.71 16.04
C LYS A 257 -14.02 -6.69 16.74
N ILE A 258 -13.25 -5.91 15.97
CA ILE A 258 -12.37 -4.86 16.49
C ILE A 258 -13.18 -3.77 17.19
N GLN A 259 -14.23 -3.27 16.55
CA GLN A 259 -15.10 -2.23 17.09
C GLN A 259 -15.69 -2.63 18.44
N LYS A 260 -16.26 -3.84 18.50
CA LYS A 260 -16.87 -4.38 19.73
C LYS A 260 -15.86 -4.60 20.84
N ALA A 261 -14.69 -5.18 20.53
CA ALA A 261 -13.65 -5.46 21.51
C ALA A 261 -13.01 -4.18 22.08
N GLY A 262 -12.87 -3.16 21.23
CA GLY A 262 -12.30 -1.86 21.58
C GLY A 262 -13.30 -0.91 22.25
N ASP A 263 -14.60 -1.15 22.13
CA ASP A 263 -15.67 -0.18 22.42
C ASP A 263 -15.44 1.13 21.63
N ILE A 264 -15.17 0.97 20.31
CA ILE A 264 -14.80 2.06 19.43
C ILE A 264 -16.07 2.66 18.80
N THR A 265 -16.19 3.98 18.81
CA THR A 265 -17.32 4.66 18.17
C THR A 265 -17.30 4.44 16.65
N GLU A 266 -18.46 4.52 16.00
CA GLU A 266 -18.55 4.40 14.54
C GLU A 266 -17.75 5.51 13.82
N GLU A 267 -17.76 6.71 14.37
CA GLU A 267 -16.97 7.83 13.85
C GLU A 267 -15.48 7.53 13.87
N GLU A 268 -14.96 7.01 14.98
CA GLU A 268 -13.55 6.62 15.09
C GLU A 268 -13.20 5.45 14.16
N MET A 269 -14.10 4.45 14.02
CA MET A 269 -13.91 3.37 13.04
C MET A 269 -13.74 3.90 11.62
N ARG A 270 -14.54 4.90 11.20
CA ARG A 270 -14.47 5.54 9.88
C ARG A 270 -13.19 6.35 9.70
N ASN A 271 -12.67 6.96 10.77
CA ASN A 271 -11.47 7.80 10.72
C ASN A 271 -10.17 6.98 10.79
N VAL A 272 -10.21 5.76 11.34
CA VAL A 272 -9.00 4.95 11.52
C VAL A 272 -8.85 3.89 10.43
N PHE A 273 -9.97 3.27 10.00
CA PHE A 273 -9.96 2.08 9.17
C PHE A 273 -10.61 2.30 7.79
N ASN A 274 -10.23 1.46 6.84
CA ASN A 274 -10.80 1.43 5.49
C ASN A 274 -12.21 0.80 5.41
N LEU A 275 -12.63 0.08 6.45
CA LEU A 275 -13.93 -0.58 6.60
C LEU A 275 -14.33 -1.53 5.45
N GLY A 276 -13.35 -2.08 4.74
CA GLY A 276 -13.57 -2.98 3.61
C GLY A 276 -13.39 -2.33 2.24
N ILE A 277 -13.16 -1.02 2.15
CA ILE A 277 -12.88 -0.29 0.91
C ILE A 277 -11.43 0.19 0.94
N GLY A 278 -10.56 -0.41 0.14
CA GLY A 278 -9.14 -0.08 0.13
C GLY A 278 -8.72 0.91 -0.96
N PHE A 279 -9.54 1.07 -2.01
CA PHE A 279 -9.27 2.01 -3.10
C PHE A 279 -10.58 2.59 -3.64
N CYS A 280 -10.58 3.85 -4.03
CA CYS A 280 -11.74 4.51 -4.62
C CYS A 280 -11.40 5.06 -6.01
N LEU A 281 -12.37 4.96 -6.91
CA LEU A 281 -12.36 5.57 -8.24
C LEU A 281 -13.50 6.57 -8.35
N ILE A 282 -13.27 7.68 -9.05
CA ILE A 282 -14.34 8.59 -9.47
C ILE A 282 -14.44 8.52 -10.98
N VAL A 283 -15.62 8.16 -11.48
CA VAL A 283 -15.92 7.97 -12.90
C VAL A 283 -17.21 8.67 -13.32
N PRO A 284 -17.41 9.00 -14.61
CA PRO A 284 -18.70 9.44 -15.11
C PRO A 284 -19.80 8.37 -14.90
N PRO A 285 -21.06 8.77 -14.68
CA PRO A 285 -22.14 7.84 -14.36
C PRO A 285 -22.45 6.83 -15.48
N ASP A 286 -22.19 7.16 -16.72
CA ASP A 286 -22.46 6.33 -17.92
C ASP A 286 -21.48 5.15 -18.10
N VAL A 287 -20.34 5.15 -17.39
CA VAL A 287 -19.35 4.06 -17.47
C VAL A 287 -19.28 3.18 -16.20
N VAL A 288 -20.13 3.41 -15.22
CA VAL A 288 -20.08 2.73 -13.91
C VAL A 288 -20.15 1.21 -14.03
N GLU A 289 -21.20 0.69 -14.69
CA GLU A 289 -21.39 -0.76 -14.84
C GLU A 289 -20.23 -1.41 -15.61
N TYR A 290 -19.75 -0.76 -16.65
CA TYR A 290 -18.61 -1.23 -17.42
C TYR A 290 -17.32 -1.23 -16.59
N THR A 291 -17.08 -0.17 -15.81
CA THR A 291 -15.94 -0.08 -14.90
C THR A 291 -15.97 -1.21 -13.87
N GLN A 292 -17.12 -1.46 -13.22
CA GLN A 292 -17.25 -2.53 -12.23
C GLN A 292 -17.02 -3.92 -12.87
N ALA A 293 -17.50 -4.15 -14.08
CA ALA A 293 -17.26 -5.40 -14.81
C ALA A 293 -15.78 -5.65 -15.12
N LEU A 294 -15.00 -4.58 -15.35
CA LEU A 294 -13.56 -4.67 -15.64
C LEU A 294 -12.69 -4.86 -14.41
N ILE A 295 -13.12 -4.39 -13.23
CA ILE A 295 -12.35 -4.47 -11.97
C ILE A 295 -11.99 -5.92 -11.62
N GLY A 296 -12.92 -6.86 -11.82
CA GLY A 296 -12.66 -8.28 -11.52
C GLY A 296 -12.51 -8.63 -10.04
N MET A 297 -12.76 -7.67 -9.15
CA MET A 297 -12.82 -7.76 -7.71
C MET A 297 -14.19 -7.25 -7.24
N LYS A 298 -14.56 -7.49 -5.97
CA LYS A 298 -15.77 -6.88 -5.43
C LYS A 298 -15.62 -5.36 -5.43
N SER A 299 -16.65 -4.70 -5.94
CA SER A 299 -16.70 -3.24 -5.99
C SER A 299 -18.15 -2.76 -5.89
N TRP A 300 -18.33 -1.58 -5.32
CA TRP A 300 -19.64 -1.02 -5.05
C TRP A 300 -19.67 0.45 -5.43
N VAL A 301 -20.82 0.93 -5.85
CA VAL A 301 -21.09 2.36 -5.87
C VAL A 301 -21.28 2.79 -4.42
N ILE A 302 -20.34 3.59 -3.90
CA ILE A 302 -20.32 3.99 -2.49
C ILE A 302 -20.72 5.44 -2.26
N GLY A 303 -20.89 6.21 -3.33
CA GLY A 303 -21.27 7.61 -3.22
C GLY A 303 -21.33 8.34 -4.56
N VAL A 304 -21.71 9.59 -4.47
CA VAL A 304 -21.82 10.52 -5.60
C VAL A 304 -21.14 11.83 -5.21
N VAL A 305 -20.51 12.49 -6.18
CA VAL A 305 -19.92 13.83 -6.04
C VAL A 305 -21.04 14.88 -6.07
N GLU A 306 -21.03 15.79 -5.10
CA GLU A 306 -22.00 16.88 -4.94
C GLU A 306 -21.34 18.26 -5.01
#